data_42242fb909d6e0ecf678ddab127b2617
#
_entry.id   42242fb909d6e0ecf678ddab127b2617
#
_cell.length_a   1.000
_cell.length_b   1.000
_cell.length_c   1.000
_cell.angle_alpha   90.00
_cell.angle_beta   90.00
_cell.angle_gamma   90.00
#
_symmetry.space_group_name_H-M   'P 1'
#
loop_
_entity.id
_entity.type
_entity.pdbx_description
1 polymer ?
#
loop_
_entity_poly.entity_id
_entity_poly.type
_entity_poly.pdbx_seq_one_letter_code
_entity_poly.pdbx_strand_id
1 'polypeptide(L)'
;MIYTLQWICNLLYPPIKLLVVATLLAMLVGCEKPVKPLQIGNNAWPGYEPAYLARSLGYLDKLPVRLVEYSSTTQVLAAFQNGLIQSAFLTLDEVILLRSRGFRAQIILVVDESNGADAIVGRPPMSTMQDIKGRRVGVEDSASGAFMLLKVLKAASLQLSDIETVSVEIDQHERAYREGRVDAVVTFEPVRSRLLTQGARVLFGSSQIPGEIIDVLAVDEGAWEEQRDTLLKVAEAWFRASDFLRTQPEDAMRRIGMRLRLDPQALRKSYQGIHLLTIEDNLGMLRGSPSKLDQAANSYWKLMAEHGLLSDVVDVKTGLKDLVDPSVVEAIKAGGAQ
;
A
#
# COMPACT_ATOMS: atom_id res chain seq x y z
N MET A 1 3.30 -57.01 17.71
CA MET A 1 2.61 -56.21 16.65
C MET A 1 3.26 -56.25 15.27
N ILE A 2 4.54 -56.58 15.16
CA ILE A 2 5.26 -56.67 13.85
C ILE A 2 5.00 -58.03 13.14
N TYR A 3 4.78 -59.11 13.86
CA TYR A 3 4.53 -60.45 13.28
C TYR A 3 3.14 -60.64 12.65
N THR A 4 2.14 -59.88 13.02
CA THR A 4 0.77 -59.93 12.48
C THR A 4 0.66 -59.25 11.09
N LEU A 5 1.46 -58.22 10.82
CA LEU A 5 1.48 -57.58 9.48
C LEU A 5 2.14 -58.47 8.41
N GLN A 6 3.14 -59.26 8.78
CA GLN A 6 3.85 -60.13 7.84
C GLN A 6 2.99 -61.29 7.35
N TRP A 7 2.04 -61.78 8.17
CA TRP A 7 1.10 -62.86 7.82
C TRP A 7 0.02 -62.40 6.82
N ILE A 8 -0.48 -61.16 6.96
CA ILE A 8 -1.51 -60.59 6.06
C ILE A 8 -0.90 -60.33 4.67
N CYS A 9 0.36 -59.89 4.59
CA CYS A 9 1.05 -59.68 3.32
C CYS A 9 1.30 -60.97 2.51
N ASN A 10 1.38 -62.12 3.15
CA ASN A 10 1.63 -63.39 2.43
C ASN A 10 0.37 -64.10 1.92
N LEU A 11 -0.82 -63.72 2.45
CA LEU A 11 -2.11 -64.33 2.03
C LEU A 11 -2.78 -63.64 0.82
N LEU A 12 -2.31 -62.45 0.41
CA LEU A 12 -2.89 -61.74 -0.72
C LEU A 12 -2.29 -62.23 -2.05
N TYR A 13 -3.15 -62.59 -2.99
CA TYR A 13 -2.76 -62.91 -4.38
C TYR A 13 -1.94 -61.76 -4.99
N PRO A 14 -0.94 -62.06 -5.86
CA PRO A 14 -0.05 -61.04 -6.45
C PRO A 14 -0.75 -59.83 -7.02
N PRO A 15 -1.89 -59.93 -7.74
CA PRO A 15 -2.59 -58.75 -8.24
C PRO A 15 -3.22 -57.86 -7.14
N ILE A 16 -3.61 -58.46 -6.01
CA ILE A 16 -4.19 -57.73 -4.86
C ILE A 16 -3.11 -56.94 -4.12
N LYS A 17 -1.88 -57.48 -4.01
CA LYS A 17 -0.74 -56.75 -3.45
C LYS A 17 -0.40 -55.50 -4.27
N LEU A 18 -0.41 -55.64 -5.63
CA LEU A 18 -0.16 -54.53 -6.53
C LEU A 18 -1.23 -53.43 -6.39
N LEU A 19 -2.50 -53.86 -6.27
CA LEU A 19 -3.63 -52.91 -6.12
C LEU A 19 -3.56 -52.17 -4.79
N VAL A 20 -3.22 -52.84 -3.70
CA VAL A 20 -3.08 -52.23 -2.36
C VAL A 20 -1.89 -51.25 -2.33
N VAL A 21 -0.77 -51.62 -2.93
CA VAL A 21 0.40 -50.70 -3.03
C VAL A 21 0.09 -49.52 -3.91
N ALA A 22 -0.60 -49.71 -5.05
CA ALA A 22 -1.01 -48.60 -5.94
C ALA A 22 -2.02 -47.65 -5.24
N THR A 23 -2.95 -48.19 -4.45
CA THR A 23 -3.92 -47.38 -3.69
C THR A 23 -3.24 -46.63 -2.53
N LEU A 24 -2.27 -47.24 -1.84
CA LEU A 24 -1.46 -46.54 -0.83
C LEU A 24 -0.57 -45.44 -1.43
N LEU A 25 0.03 -45.69 -2.60
CA LEU A 25 0.79 -44.67 -3.34
C LEU A 25 -0.12 -43.54 -3.81
N ALA A 26 -1.33 -43.85 -4.30
CA ALA A 26 -2.31 -42.85 -4.73
C ALA A 26 -2.78 -41.97 -3.55
N MET A 27 -2.86 -42.51 -2.33
CA MET A 27 -3.19 -41.73 -1.13
C MET A 27 -2.05 -40.82 -0.66
N LEU A 28 -0.81 -41.08 -1.05
CA LEU A 28 0.35 -40.24 -0.73
C LEU A 28 0.51 -39.05 -1.70
N VAL A 29 -0.13 -39.07 -2.85
CA VAL A 29 -0.05 -38.00 -3.88
C VAL A 29 -1.12 -36.91 -3.69
N GLY A 30 -2.01 -37.00 -2.70
CA GLY A 30 -3.24 -36.23 -2.68
C GLY A 30 -3.48 -35.32 -1.49
N CYS A 31 -2.49 -34.54 -1.02
CA CYS A 31 -2.78 -33.40 -0.13
C CYS A 31 -1.79 -32.24 -0.37
N GLU A 32 -1.85 -31.62 -1.53
CA GLU A 32 -1.41 -30.23 -1.57
C GLU A 32 -2.38 -29.42 -0.70
N LYS A 33 -1.87 -28.87 0.40
CA LYS A 33 -2.66 -27.93 1.22
C LYS A 33 -3.12 -26.82 0.28
N PRO A 34 -4.42 -26.48 0.24
CA PRO A 34 -4.89 -25.38 -0.57
C PRO A 34 -4.10 -24.13 -0.17
N VAL A 35 -3.38 -23.55 -1.13
CA VAL A 35 -2.63 -22.31 -0.91
C VAL A 35 -3.63 -21.24 -0.54
N LYS A 36 -3.52 -20.69 0.67
CA LYS A 36 -4.36 -19.56 1.08
C LYS A 36 -4.06 -18.39 0.14
N PRO A 37 -5.09 -17.77 -0.45
CA PRO A 37 -4.87 -16.60 -1.29
C PRO A 37 -4.17 -15.50 -0.51
N LEU A 38 -3.13 -14.92 -1.11
CA LEU A 38 -2.50 -13.70 -0.62
C LEU A 38 -3.51 -12.56 -0.63
N GLN A 39 -3.81 -11.98 0.50
CA GLN A 39 -4.70 -10.84 0.61
C GLN A 39 -3.87 -9.56 0.63
N ILE A 40 -4.11 -8.67 -0.33
CA ILE A 40 -3.43 -7.39 -0.48
C ILE A 40 -4.44 -6.29 -0.19
N GLY A 41 -4.21 -5.57 0.91
CA GLY A 41 -5.07 -4.47 1.35
C GLY A 41 -4.70 -3.13 0.73
N ASN A 42 -5.66 -2.26 0.58
CA ASN A 42 -5.48 -0.86 0.20
C ASN A 42 -6.71 -0.02 0.57
N ASN A 43 -6.56 1.28 0.60
CA ASN A 43 -7.65 2.26 0.55
C ASN A 43 -7.82 2.82 -0.88
N ALA A 44 -8.80 3.68 -1.08
CA ALA A 44 -9.03 4.31 -2.37
C ALA A 44 -7.97 5.39 -2.66
N TRP A 45 -6.96 5.02 -3.44
CA TRP A 45 -5.91 5.91 -3.95
C TRP A 45 -5.65 5.61 -5.43
N PRO A 46 -5.64 6.61 -6.33
CA PRO A 46 -5.45 6.33 -7.76
C PRO A 46 -4.09 5.69 -8.10
N GLY A 47 -3.04 5.91 -7.29
CA GLY A 47 -1.75 5.26 -7.46
C GLY A 47 -1.77 3.75 -7.25
N TYR A 48 -2.77 3.20 -6.54
CA TYR A 48 -2.94 1.75 -6.35
C TYR A 48 -3.77 1.08 -7.46
N GLU A 49 -4.39 1.87 -8.34
CA GLU A 49 -5.25 1.37 -9.42
C GLU A 49 -4.55 0.47 -10.45
N PRO A 50 -3.22 0.55 -10.70
CA PRO A 50 -2.56 -0.45 -11.54
C PRO A 50 -2.76 -1.90 -11.07
N ALA A 51 -2.91 -2.17 -9.76
CA ALA A 51 -3.23 -3.51 -9.26
C ALA A 51 -4.64 -3.98 -9.70
N TYR A 52 -5.63 -3.10 -9.65
CA TYR A 52 -6.99 -3.39 -10.11
C TYR A 52 -7.09 -3.44 -11.63
N LEU A 53 -6.29 -2.62 -12.32
CA LEU A 53 -6.15 -2.66 -13.77
C LEU A 53 -5.53 -3.99 -14.21
N ALA A 54 -4.48 -4.48 -13.52
CA ALA A 54 -3.88 -5.79 -13.74
C ALA A 54 -4.93 -6.92 -13.62
N ARG A 55 -5.79 -6.86 -12.60
CA ARG A 55 -6.92 -7.79 -12.45
C ARG A 55 -7.88 -7.68 -13.61
N SER A 56 -8.27 -6.48 -14.03
CA SER A 56 -9.21 -6.27 -15.14
C SER A 56 -8.66 -6.70 -16.51
N LEU A 57 -7.34 -6.77 -16.62
CA LEU A 57 -6.60 -7.24 -17.81
C LEU A 57 -6.30 -8.74 -17.76
N GLY A 58 -6.71 -9.45 -16.71
CA GLY A 58 -6.48 -10.88 -16.53
C GLY A 58 -5.07 -11.25 -16.08
N TYR A 59 -4.22 -10.28 -15.72
CA TYR A 59 -2.83 -10.57 -15.33
C TYR A 59 -2.72 -11.30 -13.98
N LEU A 60 -3.77 -11.25 -13.16
CA LEU A 60 -3.84 -11.91 -11.86
C LEU A 60 -4.68 -13.20 -11.84
N ASP A 61 -5.33 -13.59 -12.95
CA ASP A 61 -6.35 -14.67 -12.98
C ASP A 61 -5.86 -16.03 -12.51
N LYS A 62 -4.57 -16.33 -12.70
CA LYS A 62 -3.96 -17.61 -12.30
C LYS A 62 -3.24 -17.56 -10.96
N LEU A 63 -3.28 -16.42 -10.29
CA LEU A 63 -2.59 -16.22 -9.01
C LEU A 63 -3.57 -16.37 -7.85
N PRO A 64 -3.18 -17.03 -6.76
CA PRO A 64 -3.97 -17.08 -5.55
C PRO A 64 -3.90 -15.72 -4.81
N VAL A 65 -4.46 -14.67 -5.39
CA VAL A 65 -4.39 -13.30 -4.89
C VAL A 65 -5.79 -12.69 -4.77
N ARG A 66 -6.04 -11.96 -3.70
CA ARG A 66 -7.24 -11.17 -3.49
C ARG A 66 -6.86 -9.73 -3.13
N LEU A 67 -7.32 -8.77 -3.93
CA LEU A 67 -7.25 -7.34 -3.60
C LEU A 67 -8.44 -7.00 -2.70
N VAL A 68 -8.18 -6.38 -1.55
CA VAL A 68 -9.17 -6.02 -0.52
C VAL A 68 -9.11 -4.52 -0.28
N GLU A 69 -10.16 -3.81 -0.70
CA GLU A 69 -10.28 -2.37 -0.48
C GLU A 69 -10.99 -2.07 0.85
N TYR A 70 -10.41 -1.18 1.62
CA TYR A 70 -10.94 -0.66 2.88
C TYR A 70 -11.37 0.80 2.69
N SER A 71 -12.24 1.30 3.55
CA SER A 71 -12.75 2.67 3.44
C SER A 71 -11.77 3.74 3.93
N SER A 72 -10.75 3.34 4.71
CA SER A 72 -9.71 4.24 5.22
C SER A 72 -8.39 3.51 5.41
N THR A 73 -7.28 4.26 5.51
CA THR A 73 -5.96 3.72 5.84
C THR A 73 -5.91 3.14 7.24
N THR A 74 -6.59 3.76 8.20
CA THR A 74 -6.72 3.22 9.57
C THR A 74 -7.23 1.79 9.56
N GLN A 75 -8.21 1.48 8.68
CA GLN A 75 -8.72 0.12 8.55
C GLN A 75 -7.73 -0.82 7.86
N VAL A 76 -6.96 -0.36 6.87
CA VAL A 76 -5.87 -1.16 6.23
C VAL A 76 -4.84 -1.55 7.27
N LEU A 77 -4.36 -0.59 8.06
CA LEU A 77 -3.38 -0.82 9.14
C LEU A 77 -3.92 -1.82 10.17
N ALA A 78 -5.17 -1.64 10.61
CA ALA A 78 -5.80 -2.59 11.53
C ALA A 78 -5.92 -3.99 10.95
N ALA A 79 -6.28 -4.11 9.67
CA ALA A 79 -6.37 -5.41 8.98
C ALA A 79 -5.00 -6.09 8.88
N PHE A 80 -3.93 -5.35 8.56
CA PHE A 80 -2.56 -5.86 8.53
C PHE A 80 -2.11 -6.33 9.93
N GLN A 81 -2.31 -5.52 10.96
CA GLN A 81 -1.95 -5.83 12.33
C GLN A 81 -2.67 -7.06 12.88
N ASN A 82 -3.90 -7.31 12.45
CA ASN A 82 -4.70 -8.48 12.84
C ASN A 82 -4.47 -9.71 11.92
N GLY A 83 -3.54 -9.65 10.96
CA GLY A 83 -3.24 -10.75 10.03
C GLY A 83 -4.37 -11.07 9.05
N LEU A 84 -5.35 -10.16 8.87
CA LEU A 84 -6.45 -10.32 7.92
C LEU A 84 -5.97 -10.13 6.48
N ILE A 85 -4.91 -9.36 6.28
CA ILE A 85 -4.17 -9.19 5.04
C ILE A 85 -2.70 -9.43 5.30
N GLN A 86 -1.97 -9.95 4.32
CA GLN A 86 -0.55 -10.29 4.41
C GLN A 86 0.33 -9.28 3.68
N SER A 87 -0.27 -8.45 2.84
CA SER A 87 0.42 -7.38 2.12
C SER A 87 -0.51 -6.19 2.02
N ALA A 88 0.04 -4.99 1.86
CA ALA A 88 -0.75 -3.78 1.72
C ALA A 88 -0.02 -2.72 0.89
N PHE A 89 -0.79 -1.95 0.12
CA PHE A 89 -0.36 -0.67 -0.41
C PHE A 89 -0.51 0.37 0.70
N LEU A 90 0.58 1.01 1.05
CA LEU A 90 0.71 1.95 2.17
C LEU A 90 1.69 3.06 1.80
N THR A 91 1.65 4.17 2.51
CA THR A 91 2.74 5.15 2.48
C THR A 91 3.94 4.69 3.34
N LEU A 92 5.13 5.23 3.07
CA LEU A 92 6.34 4.88 3.80
C LEU A 92 6.23 5.14 5.31
N ASP A 93 5.60 6.25 5.71
CA ASP A 93 5.37 6.59 7.13
C ASP A 93 4.40 5.62 7.82
N GLU A 94 3.42 5.09 7.10
CA GLU A 94 2.52 4.05 7.60
C GLU A 94 3.24 2.72 7.84
N VAL A 95 4.16 2.35 6.94
CA VAL A 95 5.03 1.19 7.15
C VAL A 95 5.94 1.42 8.37
N ILE A 96 6.50 2.61 8.53
CA ILE A 96 7.29 2.98 9.69
C ILE A 96 6.47 2.88 10.97
N LEU A 97 5.21 3.34 10.97
CA LEU A 97 4.31 3.18 12.10
C LEU A 97 4.08 1.70 12.47
N LEU A 98 3.84 0.82 11.48
CA LEU A 98 3.74 -0.62 11.72
C LEU A 98 5.03 -1.17 12.34
N ARG A 99 6.18 -0.79 11.80
CA ARG A 99 7.49 -1.22 12.28
C ARG A 99 7.78 -0.76 13.70
N SER A 100 7.40 0.47 14.08
CA SER A 100 7.53 0.98 15.45
C SER A 100 6.68 0.21 16.46
N ARG A 101 5.59 -0.39 16.01
CA ARG A 101 4.71 -1.25 16.81
C ARG A 101 5.16 -2.71 16.86
N GLY A 102 6.31 -3.04 16.22
CA GLY A 102 6.89 -4.38 16.21
C GLY A 102 6.41 -5.29 15.08
N PHE A 103 5.58 -4.81 14.16
CA PHE A 103 5.19 -5.58 12.97
C PHE A 103 6.33 -5.60 11.94
N ARG A 104 6.64 -6.77 11.41
CA ARG A 104 7.73 -6.94 10.45
C ARG A 104 7.23 -6.79 9.01
N ALA A 105 6.81 -5.57 8.67
CA ALA A 105 6.44 -5.20 7.31
C ALA A 105 7.72 -4.88 6.50
N GLN A 106 7.91 -5.54 5.35
CA GLN A 106 9.04 -5.35 4.43
C GLN A 106 8.56 -4.71 3.14
N ILE A 107 9.29 -3.76 2.61
CA ILE A 107 8.96 -3.05 1.36
C ILE A 107 9.63 -3.77 0.20
N ILE A 108 8.83 -4.20 -0.79
CA ILE A 108 9.28 -4.94 -1.97
C ILE A 108 9.12 -4.16 -3.27
N LEU A 109 8.38 -3.03 -3.25
CA LEU A 109 8.09 -2.20 -4.41
C LEU A 109 7.79 -0.78 -3.95
N VAL A 110 8.31 0.23 -4.64
CA VAL A 110 7.86 1.61 -4.57
C VAL A 110 6.83 1.83 -5.68
N VAL A 111 5.65 2.22 -5.30
CA VAL A 111 4.46 2.32 -6.17
C VAL A 111 4.43 3.64 -6.90
N ASP A 112 4.42 4.73 -6.12
CA ASP A 112 4.37 6.08 -6.64
C ASP A 112 4.94 7.10 -5.64
N GLU A 113 5.13 8.32 -6.15
CA GLU A 113 5.37 9.51 -5.36
C GLU A 113 4.24 10.51 -5.61
N SER A 114 3.68 11.05 -4.54
CA SER A 114 2.71 12.14 -4.66
C SER A 114 3.41 13.46 -4.95
N ASN A 115 2.97 14.11 -6.00
CA ASN A 115 3.46 15.42 -6.45
C ASN A 115 2.29 16.37 -6.75
N GLY A 116 1.45 16.61 -5.74
CA GLY A 116 0.28 17.47 -5.81
C GLY A 116 -1.06 16.76 -5.60
N ALA A 117 -1.07 15.42 -5.50
CA ALA A 117 -2.28 14.63 -5.25
C ALA A 117 -2.69 14.62 -3.76
N ASP A 118 -1.74 14.77 -2.85
CA ASP A 118 -1.99 15.09 -1.45
C ASP A 118 -2.01 16.60 -1.24
N ALA A 119 -2.92 17.09 -0.40
CA ALA A 119 -3.07 18.53 -0.16
C ALA A 119 -3.72 18.82 1.20
N ILE A 120 -3.49 20.03 1.68
CA ILE A 120 -4.38 20.69 2.62
C ILE A 120 -5.30 21.60 1.82
N VAL A 121 -6.60 21.36 1.92
CA VAL A 121 -7.63 22.18 1.29
C VAL A 121 -8.46 22.89 2.35
N GLY A 122 -8.80 24.15 2.08
CA GLY A 122 -9.53 25.00 3.01
C GLY A 122 -10.76 25.62 2.40
N ARG A 123 -11.66 26.06 3.27
CA ARG A 123 -12.88 26.78 2.91
C ARG A 123 -12.55 28.24 2.60
N PRO A 124 -13.11 28.84 1.51
CA PRO A 124 -13.01 30.27 1.31
C PRO A 124 -13.47 31.08 2.54
N PRO A 125 -12.83 32.19 2.90
CA PRO A 125 -11.84 32.93 2.08
C PRO A 125 -10.38 32.43 2.19
N MET A 126 -10.09 31.35 2.97
CA MET A 126 -8.74 30.84 3.12
C MET A 126 -8.05 30.67 1.76
N SER A 127 -6.79 31.07 1.65
CA SER A 127 -5.99 31.06 0.44
C SER A 127 -4.52 30.68 0.67
N THR A 128 -4.07 30.70 1.91
CA THR A 128 -2.70 30.38 2.33
C THR A 128 -2.71 29.47 3.56
N MET A 129 -1.59 28.86 3.87
CA MET A 129 -1.42 28.07 5.10
C MET A 129 -1.55 28.88 6.38
N GLN A 130 -1.26 30.19 6.34
CA GLN A 130 -1.42 31.06 7.53
C GLN A 130 -2.88 31.21 7.93
N ASP A 131 -3.81 31.01 7.01
CA ASP A 131 -5.25 31.15 7.27
C ASP A 131 -5.84 30.00 8.10
N ILE A 132 -5.09 28.89 8.28
CA ILE A 132 -5.53 27.77 9.14
C ILE A 132 -5.29 28.04 10.64
N LYS A 133 -4.58 29.10 10.99
CA LYS A 133 -4.30 29.43 12.39
C LYS A 133 -5.60 29.67 13.17
N GLY A 134 -5.76 28.95 14.28
CA GLY A 134 -6.98 28.97 15.09
C GLY A 134 -8.19 28.28 14.42
N ARG A 135 -7.97 27.46 13.37
CA ARG A 135 -9.02 26.76 12.65
C ARG A 135 -9.05 25.27 12.97
N ARG A 136 -10.20 24.65 12.73
CA ARG A 136 -10.40 23.20 12.83
C ARG A 136 -9.88 22.56 11.54
N VAL A 137 -8.85 21.75 11.68
CA VAL A 137 -8.21 21.01 10.56
C VAL A 137 -8.54 19.54 10.70
N GLY A 138 -9.32 19.00 9.76
CA GLY A 138 -9.63 17.58 9.68
C GLY A 138 -8.40 16.80 9.22
N VAL A 139 -8.13 15.70 9.90
CA VAL A 139 -7.01 14.81 9.59
C VAL A 139 -7.38 13.37 9.95
N GLU A 140 -6.99 12.41 9.14
CA GLU A 140 -7.13 10.99 9.48
C GLU A 140 -6.10 10.63 10.55
N ASP A 141 -6.49 9.83 11.54
CA ASP A 141 -5.59 9.34 12.60
C ASP A 141 -4.60 8.26 12.12
N SER A 142 -4.44 8.15 10.80
CA SER A 142 -3.34 7.39 10.18
C SER A 142 -2.03 8.17 10.28
N ALA A 143 -0.91 7.46 10.09
CA ALA A 143 0.40 8.10 10.05
C ALA A 143 0.46 9.15 8.92
N SER A 144 -0.04 8.82 7.73
CA SER A 144 0.04 9.66 6.53
C SER A 144 -0.58 11.03 6.72
N GLY A 145 -1.82 11.10 7.23
CA GLY A 145 -2.47 12.38 7.51
C GLY A 145 -1.70 13.25 8.48
N ALA A 146 -1.27 12.65 9.60
CA ALA A 146 -0.48 13.34 10.63
C ALA A 146 0.91 13.74 10.11
N PHE A 147 1.60 12.86 9.37
CA PHE A 147 2.91 13.12 8.78
C PHE A 147 2.85 14.29 7.78
N MET A 148 1.90 14.25 6.85
CA MET A 148 1.66 15.34 5.90
C MET A 148 1.41 16.66 6.63
N LEU A 149 0.55 16.66 7.65
CA LEU A 149 0.25 17.85 8.44
C LEU A 149 1.50 18.44 9.09
N LEU A 150 2.32 17.61 9.74
CA LEU A 150 3.58 18.06 10.36
C LEU A 150 4.55 18.66 9.36
N LYS A 151 4.75 18.02 8.21
CA LYS A 151 5.61 18.52 7.13
C LYS A 151 5.15 19.90 6.66
N VAL A 152 3.86 20.06 6.46
CA VAL A 152 3.27 21.30 5.95
C VAL A 152 3.31 22.40 6.99
N LEU A 153 2.98 22.12 8.25
CA LEU A 153 3.08 23.09 9.34
C LEU A 153 4.52 23.61 9.47
N LYS A 154 5.50 22.70 9.43
CA LYS A 154 6.93 23.07 9.44
C LYS A 154 7.29 23.98 8.26
N ALA A 155 6.87 23.62 7.04
CA ALA A 155 7.11 24.42 5.83
C ALA A 155 6.45 25.81 5.92
N ALA A 156 5.30 25.92 6.57
CA ALA A 156 4.56 27.16 6.78
C ALA A 156 5.01 27.95 8.04
N SER A 157 6.01 27.47 8.78
CA SER A 157 6.43 28.05 10.06
C SER A 157 5.28 28.12 11.10
N LEU A 158 4.41 27.11 11.10
CA LEU A 158 3.31 26.90 12.04
C LEU A 158 3.63 25.71 12.95
N GLN A 159 2.96 25.67 14.10
CA GLN A 159 3.02 24.58 15.08
C GLN A 159 1.66 23.90 15.18
N LEU A 160 1.63 22.66 15.69
CA LEU A 160 0.38 21.93 15.92
C LEU A 160 -0.55 22.68 16.89
N SER A 161 0.05 23.40 17.87
CA SER A 161 -0.69 24.25 18.82
C SER A 161 -1.34 25.49 18.18
N ASP A 162 -1.01 25.83 16.94
CA ASP A 162 -1.65 26.94 16.21
C ASP A 162 -3.00 26.55 15.60
N ILE A 163 -3.37 25.28 15.61
CA ILE A 163 -4.59 24.74 14.99
C ILE A 163 -5.37 23.85 15.96
N GLU A 164 -6.64 23.60 15.68
CA GLU A 164 -7.45 22.57 16.33
C GLU A 164 -7.55 21.36 15.39
N THR A 165 -6.92 20.23 15.74
CA THR A 165 -7.02 18.99 14.95
C THR A 165 -8.34 18.29 15.23
N VAL A 166 -9.03 17.84 14.18
CA VAL A 166 -10.27 17.07 14.27
C VAL A 166 -10.04 15.72 13.56
N SER A 167 -10.13 14.63 14.32
CA SER A 167 -10.02 13.28 13.75
C SER A 167 -11.19 13.00 12.80
N VAL A 168 -10.88 12.72 11.53
CA VAL A 168 -11.86 12.41 10.48
C VAL A 168 -11.24 11.41 9.52
N GLU A 169 -11.89 10.26 9.35
CA GLU A 169 -11.49 9.25 8.35
C GLU A 169 -11.69 9.78 6.92
N ILE A 170 -10.86 9.31 5.98
CA ILE A 170 -10.83 9.83 4.59
C ILE A 170 -12.20 9.75 3.89
N ASP A 171 -12.95 8.70 4.12
CA ASP A 171 -14.30 8.52 3.55
C ASP A 171 -15.34 9.51 4.11
N GLN A 172 -15.01 10.20 5.22
CA GLN A 172 -15.84 11.21 5.89
C GLN A 172 -15.37 12.65 5.61
N HIS A 173 -14.24 12.87 4.94
CA HIS A 173 -13.68 14.21 4.70
C HIS A 173 -14.65 15.14 3.99
N GLU A 174 -15.27 14.69 2.89
CA GLU A 174 -16.25 15.49 2.15
C GLU A 174 -17.46 15.87 3.00
N ARG A 175 -17.94 14.93 3.79
CA ARG A 175 -19.08 15.15 4.69
C ARG A 175 -18.71 16.15 5.79
N ALA A 176 -17.57 15.95 6.45
CA ALA A 176 -17.09 16.83 7.52
C ALA A 176 -16.89 18.26 7.03
N TYR A 177 -16.31 18.40 5.82
CA TYR A 177 -16.16 19.68 5.17
C TYR A 177 -17.51 20.33 4.84
N ARG A 178 -18.43 19.62 4.19
CA ARG A 178 -19.75 20.14 3.81
C ARG A 178 -20.59 20.56 5.02
N GLU A 179 -20.57 19.78 6.08
CA GLU A 179 -21.30 20.06 7.34
C GLU A 179 -20.64 21.15 8.20
N GLY A 180 -19.47 21.67 7.81
CA GLY A 180 -18.75 22.69 8.55
C GLY A 180 -18.16 22.18 9.86
N ARG A 181 -17.95 20.86 10.02
CA ARG A 181 -17.27 20.30 11.19
C ARG A 181 -15.77 20.65 11.18
N VAL A 182 -15.20 20.84 9.98
CA VAL A 182 -13.83 21.28 9.75
C VAL A 182 -13.80 22.49 8.83
N ASP A 183 -12.79 23.34 9.00
CA ASP A 183 -12.57 24.53 8.20
C ASP A 183 -11.56 24.27 7.07
N ALA A 184 -10.60 23.40 7.33
CA ALA A 184 -9.66 22.83 6.36
C ALA A 184 -9.54 21.34 6.59
N VAL A 185 -8.97 20.61 5.61
CA VAL A 185 -8.75 19.15 5.71
C VAL A 185 -7.47 18.75 5.01
N VAL A 186 -6.69 17.89 5.66
CA VAL A 186 -5.58 17.16 5.05
C VAL A 186 -6.19 15.99 4.30
N THR A 187 -6.00 15.94 3.00
CA THR A 187 -6.70 14.97 2.14
C THR A 187 -5.90 14.67 0.88
N PHE A 188 -6.34 13.67 0.15
CA PHE A 188 -5.70 13.22 -1.08
C PHE A 188 -6.73 12.86 -2.17
N GLU A 189 -6.26 12.55 -3.38
CA GLU A 189 -7.14 12.13 -4.47
C GLU A 189 -7.82 10.78 -4.16
N PRO A 190 -9.07 10.56 -4.58
CA PRO A 190 -9.92 11.47 -5.36
C PRO A 190 -10.72 12.48 -4.54
N VAL A 191 -10.63 12.44 -3.19
CA VAL A 191 -11.41 13.32 -2.29
C VAL A 191 -11.01 14.78 -2.50
N ARG A 192 -9.72 15.05 -2.67
CA ARG A 192 -9.20 16.39 -2.98
C ARG A 192 -9.93 17.01 -4.16
N SER A 193 -9.98 16.33 -5.30
CA SER A 193 -10.68 16.84 -6.50
C SER A 193 -12.16 17.09 -6.25
N ARG A 194 -12.84 16.21 -5.51
CA ARG A 194 -14.27 16.39 -5.16
C ARG A 194 -14.48 17.62 -4.26
N LEU A 195 -13.61 17.86 -3.29
CA LEU A 195 -13.67 19.08 -2.45
C LEU A 195 -13.43 20.35 -3.26
N LEU A 196 -12.51 20.32 -4.21
CA LEU A 196 -12.26 21.46 -5.10
C LEU A 196 -13.49 21.81 -5.96
N THR A 197 -14.24 20.79 -6.43
CA THR A 197 -15.50 21.05 -7.14
C THR A 197 -16.59 21.66 -6.26
N GLN A 198 -16.49 21.48 -4.94
CA GLN A 198 -17.36 22.08 -3.94
C GLN A 198 -16.87 23.47 -3.47
N GLY A 199 -15.87 24.03 -4.14
CA GLY A 199 -15.35 25.37 -3.87
C GLY A 199 -14.22 25.45 -2.84
N ALA A 200 -13.69 24.33 -2.35
CA ALA A 200 -12.49 24.33 -1.54
C ALA A 200 -11.27 24.85 -2.33
N ARG A 201 -10.29 25.41 -1.63
CA ARG A 201 -9.04 25.90 -2.21
C ARG A 201 -7.86 25.10 -1.67
N VAL A 202 -6.89 24.80 -2.54
CA VAL A 202 -5.61 24.23 -2.12
C VAL A 202 -4.85 25.32 -1.36
N LEU A 203 -4.51 25.03 -0.11
CA LEU A 203 -3.67 25.87 0.73
C LEU A 203 -2.21 25.43 0.65
N PHE A 204 -2.01 24.12 0.51
CA PHE A 204 -0.71 23.49 0.32
C PHE A 204 -0.88 22.16 -0.41
N GLY A 205 0.06 21.78 -1.27
CA GLY A 205 0.08 20.52 -1.98
C GLY A 205 1.43 19.80 -1.87
N SER A 206 1.44 18.48 -2.02
CA SER A 206 2.65 17.65 -1.99
C SER A 206 3.71 18.04 -3.02
N SER A 207 3.31 18.72 -4.10
CA SER A 207 4.27 19.32 -5.08
C SER A 207 5.22 20.36 -4.47
N GLN A 208 4.91 20.91 -3.31
CA GLN A 208 5.78 21.84 -2.56
C GLN A 208 6.78 21.11 -1.64
N ILE A 209 6.62 19.79 -1.50
CA ILE A 209 7.49 18.87 -0.74
C ILE A 209 7.77 17.62 -1.59
N PRO A 210 8.41 17.76 -2.76
CA PRO A 210 8.59 16.65 -3.71
C PRO A 210 9.42 15.52 -3.07
N GLY A 211 9.02 14.26 -3.32
CA GLY A 211 9.67 13.08 -2.77
C GLY A 211 9.40 12.83 -1.27
N GLU A 212 8.47 13.57 -0.66
CA GLU A 212 8.15 13.46 0.77
C GLU A 212 6.86 12.67 1.05
N ILE A 213 6.16 12.21 0.03
CA ILE A 213 5.03 11.28 0.15
C ILE A 213 5.31 10.14 -0.83
N ILE A 214 5.65 8.98 -0.30
CA ILE A 214 6.11 7.81 -1.06
C ILE A 214 5.19 6.64 -0.75
N ASP A 215 4.58 6.07 -1.78
CA ASP A 215 3.71 4.92 -1.68
C ASP A 215 4.46 3.63 -2.02
N VAL A 216 4.20 2.58 -1.27
CA VAL A 216 4.93 1.31 -1.35
C VAL A 216 3.98 0.11 -1.28
N LEU A 217 4.44 -1.03 -1.77
CA LEU A 217 3.86 -2.33 -1.47
C LEU A 217 4.68 -2.95 -0.33
N ALA A 218 4.04 -3.06 0.84
CA ALA A 218 4.60 -3.70 2.01
C ALA A 218 4.03 -5.13 2.17
N VAL A 219 4.83 -6.03 2.70
CA VAL A 219 4.47 -7.42 2.94
C VAL A 219 4.90 -7.84 4.34
N ASP A 220 4.10 -8.66 5.01
CA ASP A 220 4.49 -9.33 6.24
C ASP A 220 5.63 -10.32 5.97
N GLU A 221 6.65 -10.36 6.85
CA GLU A 221 7.83 -11.20 6.67
C GLU A 221 7.48 -12.69 6.49
N GLY A 222 6.52 -13.21 7.25
CA GLY A 222 6.11 -14.61 7.12
C GLY A 222 5.46 -14.89 5.77
N ALA A 223 4.65 -13.96 5.27
CA ALA A 223 4.07 -14.04 3.93
C ALA A 223 5.12 -13.88 2.83
N TRP A 224 6.14 -13.06 3.05
CA TRP A 224 7.27 -12.93 2.14
C TRP A 224 8.02 -14.26 1.96
N GLU A 225 8.30 -14.96 3.05
CA GLU A 225 8.96 -16.25 3.02
C GLU A 225 8.11 -17.34 2.34
N GLU A 226 6.80 -17.36 2.63
CA GLU A 226 5.88 -18.39 2.15
C GLU A 226 5.39 -18.17 0.71
N GLN A 227 5.25 -16.92 0.26
CA GLN A 227 4.55 -16.56 -0.99
C GLN A 227 5.37 -15.70 -1.95
N ARG A 228 6.70 -15.78 -1.84
CA ARG A 228 7.63 -14.95 -2.64
C ARG A 228 7.34 -15.00 -4.14
N ASP A 229 7.10 -16.18 -4.70
CA ASP A 229 6.81 -16.34 -6.14
C ASP A 229 5.49 -15.68 -6.54
N THR A 230 4.49 -15.71 -5.65
CA THR A 230 3.21 -15.02 -5.88
C THR A 230 3.41 -13.52 -5.86
N LEU A 231 4.16 -13.00 -4.88
CA LEU A 231 4.46 -11.57 -4.74
C LEU A 231 5.28 -11.04 -5.92
N LEU A 232 6.26 -11.82 -6.42
CA LEU A 232 7.00 -11.48 -7.63
C LEU A 232 6.07 -11.31 -8.83
N LYS A 233 5.15 -12.26 -9.06
CA LYS A 233 4.17 -12.19 -10.15
C LYS A 233 3.17 -11.05 -9.98
N VAL A 234 2.80 -10.70 -8.74
CA VAL A 234 1.97 -9.51 -8.45
C VAL A 234 2.71 -8.24 -8.84
N ALA A 235 3.98 -8.09 -8.47
CA ALA A 235 4.78 -6.94 -8.84
C ALA A 235 5.00 -6.85 -10.37
N GLU A 236 5.24 -7.97 -11.05
CA GLU A 236 5.28 -8.02 -12.54
C GLU A 236 3.96 -7.55 -13.15
N ALA A 237 2.83 -8.05 -12.63
CA ALA A 237 1.50 -7.67 -13.10
C ALA A 237 1.22 -6.18 -12.86
N TRP A 238 1.69 -5.63 -11.74
CA TRP A 238 1.60 -4.22 -11.42
C TRP A 238 2.39 -3.36 -12.42
N PHE A 239 3.66 -3.70 -12.71
CA PHE A 239 4.46 -2.96 -13.70
C PHE A 239 3.87 -3.05 -15.11
N ARG A 240 3.37 -4.23 -15.51
CA ARG A 240 2.69 -4.40 -16.82
C ARG A 240 1.43 -3.54 -16.92
N ALA A 241 0.64 -3.44 -15.84
CA ALA A 241 -0.55 -2.61 -15.81
C ALA A 241 -0.21 -1.11 -15.79
N SER A 242 0.85 -0.72 -15.09
CA SER A 242 1.37 0.65 -15.10
C SER A 242 1.86 1.05 -16.50
N ASP A 243 2.55 0.13 -17.20
CA ASP A 243 2.94 0.34 -18.60
C ASP A 243 1.73 0.41 -19.55
N PHE A 244 0.72 -0.43 -19.33
CA PHE A 244 -0.54 -0.35 -20.08
C PHE A 244 -1.24 1.00 -19.84
N LEU A 245 -1.27 1.50 -18.61
CA LEU A 245 -1.82 2.83 -18.30
C LEU A 245 -1.08 3.95 -19.06
N ARG A 246 0.23 3.84 -19.21
CA ARG A 246 1.08 4.79 -19.92
C ARG A 246 0.92 4.69 -21.44
N THR A 247 0.82 3.46 -22.00
CA THR A 247 0.80 3.20 -23.45
C THR A 247 -0.60 3.16 -24.05
N GLN A 248 -1.63 2.82 -23.24
CA GLN A 248 -3.04 2.71 -23.63
C GLN A 248 -3.94 3.51 -22.68
N PRO A 249 -3.68 4.84 -22.51
CA PRO A 249 -4.30 5.64 -21.45
C PRO A 249 -5.83 5.70 -21.57
N GLU A 250 -6.39 5.69 -22.78
CA GLU A 250 -7.85 5.78 -22.99
C GLU A 250 -8.57 4.52 -22.44
N ASP A 251 -8.08 3.32 -22.74
CA ASP A 251 -8.69 2.09 -22.25
C ASP A 251 -8.45 1.92 -20.74
N ALA A 252 -7.24 2.23 -20.27
CA ALA A 252 -6.92 2.19 -18.85
C ALA A 252 -7.82 3.13 -18.03
N MET A 253 -7.93 4.41 -18.44
CA MET A 253 -8.77 5.40 -17.75
C MET A 253 -10.24 5.02 -17.75
N ARG A 254 -10.74 4.42 -18.86
CA ARG A 254 -12.10 3.91 -18.93
C ARG A 254 -12.34 2.79 -17.90
N ARG A 255 -11.43 1.80 -17.78
CA ARG A 255 -11.52 0.69 -16.83
C ARG A 255 -11.45 1.17 -15.38
N ILE A 256 -10.48 2.01 -15.07
CA ILE A 256 -10.30 2.59 -13.73
C ILE A 256 -11.48 3.48 -13.37
N GLY A 257 -11.92 4.35 -14.29
CA GLY A 257 -13.06 5.24 -14.07
C GLY A 257 -14.37 4.48 -13.78
N MET A 258 -14.64 3.37 -14.48
CA MET A 258 -15.77 2.50 -14.17
C MET A 258 -15.69 1.93 -12.75
N ARG A 259 -14.52 1.52 -12.29
CA ARG A 259 -14.31 0.99 -10.93
C ARG A 259 -14.49 2.06 -9.87
N LEU A 260 -13.85 3.21 -10.03
CA LEU A 260 -13.88 4.33 -9.08
C LEU A 260 -15.16 5.17 -9.17
N ARG A 261 -16.02 4.92 -10.17
CA ARG A 261 -17.20 5.74 -10.48
C ARG A 261 -16.83 7.22 -10.69
N LEU A 262 -15.71 7.45 -11.38
CA LEU A 262 -15.21 8.76 -11.75
C LEU A 262 -15.33 8.93 -13.28
N ASP A 263 -15.64 10.14 -13.69
CA ASP A 263 -15.53 10.46 -15.12
C ASP A 263 -14.04 10.48 -15.55
N PRO A 264 -13.74 10.20 -16.83
CA PRO A 264 -12.37 10.10 -17.30
C PRO A 264 -11.56 11.39 -17.16
N GLN A 265 -12.20 12.56 -17.18
CA GLN A 265 -11.51 13.84 -17.04
C GLN A 265 -11.09 14.08 -15.59
N ALA A 266 -11.97 13.81 -14.61
CA ALA A 266 -11.66 13.87 -13.19
C ALA A 266 -10.52 12.90 -12.84
N LEU A 267 -10.57 11.68 -13.39
CA LEU A 267 -9.53 10.69 -13.19
C LEU A 267 -8.18 11.13 -13.74
N ARG A 268 -8.13 11.63 -15.00
CA ARG A 268 -6.88 12.17 -15.57
C ARG A 268 -6.30 13.28 -14.70
N LYS A 269 -7.16 14.12 -14.14
CA LYS A 269 -6.74 15.21 -13.27
C LYS A 269 -6.11 14.70 -11.97
N SER A 270 -6.68 13.64 -11.41
CA SER A 270 -6.10 12.97 -10.22
C SER A 270 -4.70 12.45 -10.50
N TYR A 271 -4.46 11.82 -11.67
CA TYR A 271 -3.15 11.31 -12.05
C TYR A 271 -2.09 12.37 -12.34
N GLN A 272 -2.46 13.64 -12.59
CA GLN A 272 -1.48 14.71 -12.80
C GLN A 272 -0.58 14.97 -11.58
N GLY A 273 -1.06 14.61 -10.40
CA GLY A 273 -0.33 14.76 -9.14
C GLY A 273 0.32 13.46 -8.63
N ILE A 274 0.39 12.42 -9.45
CA ILE A 274 0.91 11.10 -9.05
C ILE A 274 1.98 10.68 -10.06
N HIS A 275 3.17 10.38 -9.56
CA HIS A 275 4.27 9.84 -10.34
C HIS A 275 4.40 8.33 -10.08
N LEU A 276 3.80 7.50 -10.94
CA LEU A 276 3.97 6.04 -10.88
C LEU A 276 5.42 5.67 -11.23
N LEU A 277 6.09 4.91 -10.35
CA LEU A 277 7.49 4.56 -10.52
C LEU A 277 7.67 3.40 -11.50
N THR A 278 8.63 3.56 -12.41
CA THR A 278 9.09 2.50 -13.32
C THR A 278 10.00 1.49 -12.59
N ILE A 279 10.36 0.40 -13.29
CA ILE A 279 11.36 -0.55 -12.78
C ILE A 279 12.69 0.15 -12.50
N GLU A 280 13.12 1.08 -13.37
CA GLU A 280 14.38 1.81 -13.21
C GLU A 280 14.33 2.76 -12.00
N ASP A 281 13.22 3.47 -11.81
CA ASP A 281 13.01 4.33 -10.65
C ASP A 281 13.07 3.51 -9.36
N ASN A 282 12.38 2.37 -9.34
CA ASN A 282 12.42 1.43 -8.21
C ASN A 282 13.83 0.96 -7.87
N LEU A 283 14.62 0.53 -8.88
CA LEU A 283 16.01 0.15 -8.67
C LEU A 283 16.85 1.32 -8.12
N GLY A 284 16.55 2.54 -8.57
CA GLY A 284 17.19 3.76 -8.07
C GLY A 284 16.84 4.08 -6.62
N MET A 285 15.63 3.69 -6.16
CA MET A 285 15.15 3.89 -4.79
C MET A 285 15.59 2.79 -3.82
N LEU A 286 15.55 1.52 -4.28
CA LEU A 286 15.68 0.35 -3.43
C LEU A 286 17.11 -0.18 -3.30
N ARG A 287 17.99 0.11 -4.29
CA ARG A 287 19.39 -0.35 -4.28
C ARG A 287 20.30 0.52 -3.43
N GLY A 288 21.35 -0.11 -2.90
CA GLY A 288 22.35 0.52 -2.07
C GLY A 288 22.25 0.06 -0.62
N SER A 289 23.26 0.43 0.18
CA SER A 289 23.28 0.11 1.63
C SER A 289 23.95 1.27 2.37
N PRO A 290 23.16 2.21 2.93
CA PRO A 290 21.69 2.30 2.84
C PRO A 290 21.20 2.71 1.44
N SER A 291 20.02 2.26 1.05
CA SER A 291 19.30 2.71 -0.14
C SER A 291 18.74 4.13 0.03
N LYS A 292 18.24 4.75 -1.05
CA LYS A 292 17.55 6.05 -0.92
C LYS A 292 16.30 5.92 -0.06
N LEU A 293 15.57 4.81 -0.19
CA LEU A 293 14.37 4.58 0.61
C LEU A 293 14.71 4.36 2.09
N ASP A 294 15.82 3.67 2.43
CA ASP A 294 16.30 3.56 3.82
C ASP A 294 16.64 4.94 4.41
N GLN A 295 17.25 5.82 3.62
CA GLN A 295 17.57 7.18 4.05
C GLN A 295 16.30 8.00 4.29
N ALA A 296 15.31 7.90 3.41
CA ALA A 296 14.02 8.53 3.60
C ALA A 296 13.32 7.98 4.86
N ALA A 297 13.28 6.65 5.03
CA ALA A 297 12.69 5.99 6.20
C ALA A 297 13.33 6.46 7.52
N ASN A 298 14.66 6.62 7.54
CA ASN A 298 15.36 7.11 8.73
C ASN A 298 14.97 8.56 9.06
N SER A 299 14.81 9.40 8.04
CA SER A 299 14.37 10.79 8.20
C SER A 299 12.91 10.88 8.69
N TYR A 300 12.05 10.00 8.18
CA TYR A 300 10.64 9.91 8.59
C TYR A 300 10.52 9.41 10.03
N TRP A 301 11.25 8.35 10.38
CA TRP A 301 11.28 7.84 11.76
C TRP A 301 11.63 8.94 12.74
N LYS A 302 12.70 9.70 12.45
CA LYS A 302 13.14 10.80 13.31
C LYS A 302 12.05 11.85 13.48
N LEU A 303 11.46 12.32 12.39
CA LEU A 303 10.39 13.33 12.45
C LEU A 303 9.17 12.81 13.23
N MET A 304 8.75 11.58 12.96
CA MET A 304 7.59 10.98 13.61
C MET A 304 7.83 10.76 15.11
N ALA A 305 9.03 10.33 15.49
CA ALA A 305 9.43 10.17 16.90
C ALA A 305 9.48 11.52 17.64
N GLU A 306 10.05 12.56 17.02
CA GLU A 306 10.10 13.92 17.58
C GLU A 306 8.71 14.49 17.91
N HIS A 307 7.68 14.02 17.19
CA HIS A 307 6.30 14.49 17.36
C HIS A 307 5.37 13.47 18.03
N GLY A 308 5.91 12.38 18.59
CA GLY A 308 5.13 11.39 19.35
C GLY A 308 4.17 10.56 18.51
N LEU A 309 4.43 10.43 17.18
CA LEU A 309 3.60 9.61 16.29
C LEU A 309 3.98 8.13 16.32
N LEU A 310 5.16 7.77 16.83
CA LEU A 310 5.61 6.41 16.90
C LEU A 310 5.34 5.78 18.26
N SER A 311 5.29 4.45 18.26
CA SER A 311 5.25 3.66 19.50
C SER A 311 6.68 3.46 20.03
N ASP A 312 6.85 3.44 21.36
CA ASP A 312 8.12 3.17 22.03
C ASP A 312 8.45 1.66 22.13
N VAL A 313 7.72 0.79 21.41
CA VAL A 313 7.90 -0.66 21.47
C VAL A 313 9.22 -1.09 20.85
N VAL A 314 9.64 -0.41 19.76
CA VAL A 314 10.84 -0.76 18.99
C VAL A 314 11.69 0.49 18.75
N ASP A 315 13.01 0.39 18.93
CA ASP A 315 13.95 1.45 18.58
C ASP A 315 14.17 1.54 17.06
N VAL A 316 14.73 2.67 16.60
CA VAL A 316 14.94 2.97 15.18
C VAL A 316 15.81 1.90 14.47
N LYS A 317 16.86 1.40 15.12
CA LYS A 317 17.77 0.42 14.52
C LYS A 317 17.08 -0.90 14.27
N THR A 318 16.28 -1.35 15.22
CA THR A 318 15.47 -2.58 15.11
C THR A 318 14.30 -2.37 14.14
N GLY A 319 13.63 -1.22 14.25
CA GLY A 319 12.47 -0.88 13.42
C GLY A 319 12.79 -0.76 11.94
N LEU A 320 13.94 -0.23 11.56
CA LEU A 320 14.35 -0.08 10.15
C LEU A 320 15.23 -1.22 9.64
N LYS A 321 15.57 -2.21 10.48
CA LYS A 321 16.35 -3.36 10.03
C LYS A 321 15.58 -4.15 8.98
N ASP A 322 16.24 -4.47 7.86
CA ASP A 322 15.66 -5.26 6.75
C ASP A 322 14.31 -4.70 6.26
N LEU A 323 14.17 -3.37 6.25
CA LEU A 323 12.94 -2.70 5.81
C LEU A 323 12.72 -2.84 4.31
N VAL A 324 13.80 -2.80 3.52
CA VAL A 324 13.77 -2.75 2.05
C VAL A 324 14.35 -4.01 1.46
N ASP A 325 13.61 -4.65 0.54
CA ASP A 325 14.11 -5.79 -0.26
C ASP A 325 14.03 -5.47 -1.76
N PRO A 326 15.16 -5.22 -2.44
CA PRO A 326 15.20 -4.93 -3.87
C PRO A 326 15.02 -6.17 -4.75
N SER A 327 15.08 -7.38 -4.19
CA SER A 327 15.22 -8.63 -4.95
C SER A 327 14.06 -8.90 -5.90
N VAL A 328 12.85 -8.44 -5.59
CA VAL A 328 11.68 -8.54 -6.47
C VAL A 328 11.88 -7.75 -7.74
N VAL A 329 12.23 -6.47 -7.60
CA VAL A 329 12.42 -5.57 -8.75
C VAL A 329 13.65 -6.00 -9.57
N GLU A 330 14.70 -6.49 -8.91
CA GLU A 330 15.89 -7.04 -9.56
C GLU A 330 15.58 -8.29 -10.39
N ALA A 331 14.77 -9.20 -9.85
CA ALA A 331 14.34 -10.39 -10.58
C ALA A 331 13.49 -10.04 -11.81
N ILE A 332 12.56 -9.08 -11.68
CA ILE A 332 11.74 -8.61 -12.81
C ILE A 332 12.62 -7.99 -13.90
N LYS A 333 13.59 -7.15 -13.52
CA LYS A 333 14.53 -6.57 -14.48
C LYS A 333 15.36 -7.62 -15.22
N ALA A 334 15.84 -8.63 -14.50
CA ALA A 334 16.61 -9.72 -15.09
C ALA A 334 15.77 -10.60 -16.02
N GLY A 335 14.50 -10.88 -15.67
CA GLY A 335 13.58 -11.66 -16.51
C GLY A 335 13.09 -10.93 -17.75
N GLY A 336 12.96 -9.61 -17.71
CA GLY A 336 12.56 -8.78 -18.86
C GLY A 336 13.68 -8.53 -19.90
N ALA A 337 14.90 -8.97 -19.61
CA ALA A 337 16.04 -8.88 -20.53
C ALA A 337 16.18 -10.12 -21.44
N GLN A 338 15.30 -11.11 -21.34
CA GLN A 338 15.18 -12.29 -22.21
C GLN A 338 14.01 -12.10 -23.19
#